data_d8fa9998aebdad72108ca974250eaba1
#
_entry.id   d8fa9998aebdad72108ca974250eaba1
#
_cell.length_a   1.000
_cell.length_b   1.000
_cell.length_c   1.000
_cell.angle_alpha   90.00
_cell.angle_beta   90.00
_cell.angle_gamma   90.00
#
_symmetry.space_group_name_H-M   'P 1'
#
loop_
_entity.id
_entity.type
_entity.pdbx_description
1 polymer ?
#
loop_
_entity_poly.entity_id
_entity_poly.type
_entity_poly.pdbx_seq_one_letter_code
_entity_poly.pdbx_strand_id
1 'polypeptide(L)'
;KSDNTRSFNFVYSVEVESTNNKKLELWIPIPQTSEVQTISNFSIDSDGLNYTVEDEQKFGNKYLYINHPRGTNVSKVVKISFDVLRKEHSNVNYTGVDSNVYLSSTSMIPVGGVFNEIVKENNLSKNDMNGVYEYVLNGMHYGKPKSVDNIYYKDPWLTSDGEYGMKKVSRDEVVSLYKYAKSTKGNYTFGNGNSMYACDIGVGNCTDYHSYFISLSRTLSAPARFHMGFPIPKGEEGKVKGYHCWADYFVEGEGWYPVDISEADKAPEKADYFFGNVCKDRVEMMVGRDFKLKGYGDQYVNLFIYPLMEVSDVKSDAFVKSFSYKNI
;
A
#
# COMPACT_ATOMS: atom_id res chain seq x y z
N LYS A 1 12.50 25.85 -16.12
CA LYS A 1 12.53 24.76 -15.12
C LYS A 1 11.46 23.79 -15.51
N SER A 2 11.83 22.64 -16.08
CA SER A 2 10.86 21.58 -16.31
C SER A 2 10.38 21.14 -14.92
N ASP A 3 9.11 21.35 -14.63
CA ASP A 3 8.49 20.70 -13.50
C ASP A 3 8.78 19.21 -13.63
N ASN A 4 9.28 18.61 -12.57
CA ASN A 4 9.62 17.20 -12.61
C ASN A 4 8.33 16.39 -12.54
N THR A 5 7.68 16.26 -13.70
CA THR A 5 6.39 15.61 -13.88
C THR A 5 6.50 14.46 -14.86
N ARG A 6 5.53 13.56 -14.79
CA ARG A 6 5.35 12.49 -15.77
C ARG A 6 3.88 12.38 -16.12
N SER A 7 3.62 12.29 -17.43
CA SER A 7 2.27 12.09 -17.97
C SER A 7 2.16 10.71 -18.61
N PHE A 8 1.14 9.98 -18.25
CA PHE A 8 0.89 8.66 -18.80
C PHE A 8 -0.59 8.29 -18.72
N ASN A 9 -1.01 7.43 -19.64
CA ASN A 9 -2.30 6.74 -19.55
C ASN A 9 -2.11 5.45 -18.77
N PHE A 10 -3.07 5.13 -17.91
CA PHE A 10 -3.08 3.89 -17.11
C PHE A 10 -4.37 3.11 -17.39
N VAL A 11 -4.25 1.80 -17.59
CA VAL A 11 -5.39 0.91 -17.79
C VAL A 11 -5.37 -0.17 -16.71
N TYR A 12 -6.45 -0.20 -15.93
CA TYR A 12 -6.73 -1.21 -14.92
C TYR A 12 -7.79 -2.15 -15.51
N SER A 13 -7.45 -3.40 -15.76
CA SER A 13 -8.31 -4.38 -16.42
C SER A 13 -8.56 -5.58 -15.53
N VAL A 14 -9.82 -6.02 -15.48
CA VAL A 14 -10.25 -7.20 -14.72
C VAL A 14 -11.10 -8.07 -15.64
N GLU A 15 -10.57 -9.24 -16.00
CA GLU A 15 -11.31 -10.26 -16.71
C GLU A 15 -11.98 -11.19 -15.69
N VAL A 16 -13.31 -11.13 -15.62
CA VAL A 16 -14.12 -11.89 -14.69
C VAL A 16 -14.63 -13.16 -15.39
N GLU A 17 -14.36 -14.32 -14.84
CA GLU A 17 -14.90 -15.57 -15.34
C GLU A 17 -16.43 -15.60 -15.22
N SER A 18 -17.09 -16.40 -16.05
CA SER A 18 -18.52 -16.63 -15.93
C SER A 18 -18.90 -17.05 -14.51
N THR A 19 -19.91 -16.42 -13.94
CA THR A 19 -20.44 -16.79 -12.63
C THR A 19 -21.53 -17.87 -12.68
N ASN A 20 -21.79 -18.43 -13.87
CA ASN A 20 -22.90 -19.36 -14.10
C ASN A 20 -24.24 -18.79 -13.61
N ASN A 21 -24.50 -17.54 -13.94
CA ASN A 21 -25.70 -16.78 -13.57
C ASN A 21 -25.91 -16.60 -12.06
N LYS A 22 -24.83 -16.73 -11.27
CA LYS A 22 -24.86 -16.41 -9.85
C LYS A 22 -24.50 -14.93 -9.65
N LYS A 23 -25.08 -14.30 -8.65
CA LYS A 23 -24.84 -12.89 -8.31
C LYS A 23 -23.36 -12.58 -8.28
N LEU A 24 -22.97 -11.52 -9.01
CA LEU A 24 -21.61 -10.99 -9.06
C LEU A 24 -21.53 -9.65 -8.34
N GLU A 25 -20.58 -9.52 -7.45
CA GLU A 25 -20.14 -8.24 -6.89
C GLU A 25 -18.65 -8.08 -7.09
N LEU A 26 -18.23 -6.86 -7.45
CA LEU A 26 -16.84 -6.51 -7.74
C LEU A 26 -16.55 -5.09 -7.27
N TRP A 27 -15.41 -4.92 -6.60
CA TRP A 27 -14.94 -3.63 -6.09
C TRP A 27 -13.57 -3.32 -6.68
N ILE A 28 -13.41 -2.14 -7.26
CA ILE A 28 -12.16 -1.70 -7.89
C ILE A 28 -11.85 -0.27 -7.42
N PRO A 29 -10.61 0.02 -6.95
CA PRO A 29 -10.21 1.38 -6.60
C PRO A 29 -10.29 2.35 -7.78
N ILE A 30 -10.65 3.60 -7.50
CA ILE A 30 -10.63 4.70 -8.47
C ILE A 30 -9.65 5.77 -7.97
N PRO A 31 -8.70 6.21 -8.82
CA PRO A 31 -7.79 7.29 -8.43
C PRO A 31 -8.49 8.64 -8.40
N GLN A 32 -7.92 9.57 -7.63
CA GLN A 32 -8.43 10.93 -7.54
C GLN A 32 -7.34 11.97 -7.80
N THR A 33 -7.75 13.12 -8.28
CA THR A 33 -6.90 14.31 -8.37
C THR A 33 -6.57 14.82 -6.97
N SER A 34 -5.35 15.26 -6.79
CA SER A 34 -4.84 15.93 -5.60
C SER A 34 -3.83 17.02 -6.01
N GLU A 35 -3.16 17.62 -5.02
CA GLU A 35 -2.11 18.62 -5.25
C GLU A 35 -0.90 18.04 -6.00
N VAL A 36 -0.73 16.71 -5.98
CA VAL A 36 0.45 16.03 -6.55
C VAL A 36 0.17 15.16 -7.75
N GLN A 37 -1.10 14.94 -8.07
CA GLN A 37 -1.50 14.22 -9.29
C GLN A 37 -2.80 14.76 -9.86
N THR A 38 -2.88 14.82 -11.17
CA THR A 38 -4.10 15.17 -11.90
C THR A 38 -4.59 13.94 -12.65
N ILE A 39 -5.82 13.55 -12.40
CA ILE A 39 -6.50 12.47 -13.12
C ILE A 39 -7.46 13.10 -14.13
N SER A 40 -7.35 12.69 -15.39
CA SER A 40 -8.19 13.20 -16.48
C SER A 40 -8.54 12.07 -17.45
N ASN A 41 -9.45 12.37 -18.38
CA ASN A 41 -9.91 11.40 -19.38
C ASN A 41 -10.31 10.04 -18.79
N PHE A 42 -10.98 10.10 -17.63
CA PHE A 42 -11.41 8.93 -16.90
C PHE A 42 -12.57 8.24 -17.62
N SER A 43 -12.46 6.93 -17.82
CA SER A 43 -13.52 6.14 -18.43
C SER A 43 -13.65 4.76 -17.77
N ILE A 44 -14.87 4.27 -17.74
CA ILE A 44 -15.21 2.93 -17.24
C ILE A 44 -15.90 2.19 -18.37
N ASP A 45 -15.38 1.04 -18.73
CA ASP A 45 -16.04 0.04 -19.57
C ASP A 45 -16.37 -1.17 -18.69
N SER A 46 -17.63 -1.32 -18.33
CA SER A 46 -18.11 -2.40 -17.47
C SER A 46 -18.51 -3.67 -18.22
N ASP A 47 -18.36 -3.67 -19.56
CA ASP A 47 -18.81 -4.79 -20.40
C ASP A 47 -20.30 -5.15 -20.18
N GLY A 48 -21.13 -4.13 -19.97
CA GLY A 48 -22.57 -4.25 -19.74
C GLY A 48 -22.99 -4.64 -18.31
N LEU A 49 -22.03 -4.76 -17.38
CA LEU A 49 -22.36 -5.01 -15.97
C LEU A 49 -22.87 -3.74 -15.30
N ASN A 50 -23.88 -3.87 -14.44
CA ASN A 50 -24.39 -2.77 -13.65
C ASN A 50 -23.36 -2.31 -12.61
N TYR A 51 -23.12 -0.99 -12.54
CA TYR A 51 -22.16 -0.43 -11.60
C TYR A 51 -22.58 0.92 -11.06
N THR A 52 -22.00 1.29 -9.95
CA THR A 52 -22.00 2.63 -9.38
C THR A 52 -20.58 3.04 -9.01
N VAL A 53 -20.35 4.35 -8.91
CA VAL A 53 -19.14 4.92 -8.32
C VAL A 53 -19.48 5.34 -6.91
N GLU A 54 -18.77 4.80 -5.94
CA GLU A 54 -19.04 5.01 -4.53
C GLU A 54 -17.92 5.79 -3.83
N ASP A 55 -18.28 6.48 -2.76
CA ASP A 55 -17.35 7.17 -1.89
C ASP A 55 -17.08 6.32 -0.64
N GLU A 56 -15.80 6.14 -0.32
CA GLU A 56 -15.39 5.60 0.97
C GLU A 56 -15.30 6.78 1.95
N GLN A 57 -16.09 6.73 3.03
CA GLN A 57 -16.41 7.90 3.83
C GLN A 57 -15.28 8.36 4.77
N LYS A 58 -14.48 7.43 5.30
CA LYS A 58 -13.50 7.75 6.34
C LYS A 58 -12.32 8.56 5.84
N PHE A 59 -11.80 8.19 4.68
CA PHE A 59 -10.58 8.78 4.10
C PHE A 59 -10.85 9.54 2.79
N GLY A 60 -12.09 9.50 2.30
CA GLY A 60 -12.48 10.20 1.08
C GLY A 60 -12.06 9.49 -0.21
N ASN A 61 -11.80 8.19 -0.19
CA ASN A 61 -11.48 7.43 -1.39
C ASN A 61 -12.72 7.20 -2.27
N LYS A 62 -12.47 6.85 -3.53
CA LYS A 62 -13.50 6.46 -4.49
C LYS A 62 -13.23 5.05 -5.02
N TYR A 63 -14.30 4.35 -5.34
CA TYR A 63 -14.21 3.01 -5.91
C TYR A 63 -15.39 2.71 -6.82
N LEU A 64 -15.15 1.79 -7.78
CA LEU A 64 -16.18 1.21 -8.61
C LEU A 64 -16.82 0.05 -7.83
N TYR A 65 -18.13 0.03 -7.78
CA TYR A 65 -18.91 -1.06 -7.24
C TYR A 65 -19.80 -1.66 -8.32
N ILE A 66 -19.53 -2.91 -8.70
CA ILE A 66 -20.37 -3.70 -9.57
C ILE A 66 -21.26 -4.57 -8.70
N ASN A 67 -22.57 -4.47 -8.92
CA ASN A 67 -23.56 -5.35 -8.32
C ASN A 67 -24.46 -5.85 -9.46
N HIS A 68 -24.24 -7.09 -9.88
CA HIS A 68 -24.96 -7.70 -10.99
C HIS A 68 -25.69 -8.96 -10.50
N PRO A 69 -26.97 -8.81 -10.04
CA PRO A 69 -27.66 -9.86 -9.32
C PRO A 69 -27.89 -11.15 -10.11
N ARG A 70 -28.01 -11.03 -11.43
CA ARG A 70 -28.22 -12.19 -12.32
C ARG A 70 -26.92 -12.87 -12.73
N GLY A 71 -25.78 -12.34 -12.33
CA GLY A 71 -24.48 -12.86 -12.70
C GLY A 71 -24.24 -12.87 -14.21
N THR A 72 -23.32 -13.72 -14.63
CA THR A 72 -22.90 -13.82 -16.02
C THR A 72 -22.84 -15.28 -16.46
N ASN A 73 -23.02 -15.53 -17.75
CA ASN A 73 -22.84 -16.84 -18.37
C ASN A 73 -21.65 -16.91 -19.33
N VAL A 74 -20.94 -15.79 -19.48
CA VAL A 74 -19.69 -15.67 -20.26
C VAL A 74 -18.71 -14.82 -19.46
N SER A 75 -17.43 -14.86 -19.83
CA SER A 75 -16.43 -13.96 -19.28
C SER A 75 -16.76 -12.52 -19.62
N LYS A 76 -16.47 -11.61 -18.70
CA LYS A 76 -16.63 -10.16 -18.85
C LYS A 76 -15.31 -9.45 -18.56
N VAL A 77 -15.01 -8.38 -19.30
CA VAL A 77 -13.81 -7.59 -19.07
C VAL A 77 -14.19 -6.19 -18.64
N VAL A 78 -13.88 -5.86 -17.39
CA VAL A 78 -14.07 -4.53 -16.84
C VAL A 78 -12.76 -3.77 -16.96
N LYS A 79 -12.81 -2.56 -17.59
CA LYS A 79 -11.64 -1.71 -17.75
C LYS A 79 -11.91 -0.32 -17.19
N ILE A 80 -10.95 0.17 -16.42
CA ILE A 80 -10.87 1.57 -16.00
C ILE A 80 -9.63 2.16 -16.68
N SER A 81 -9.81 3.23 -17.44
CA SER A 81 -8.73 3.94 -18.12
C SER A 81 -8.72 5.41 -17.70
N PHE A 82 -7.54 5.96 -17.48
CA PHE A 82 -7.39 7.36 -17.12
C PHE A 82 -5.98 7.86 -17.45
N ASP A 83 -5.89 9.18 -17.64
CA ASP A 83 -4.62 9.86 -17.80
C ASP A 83 -4.16 10.42 -16.46
N VAL A 84 -2.86 10.37 -16.21
CA VAL A 84 -2.22 10.83 -14.99
C VAL A 84 -1.15 11.85 -15.33
N LEU A 85 -1.19 13.00 -14.66
CA LEU A 85 -0.06 13.91 -14.55
C LEU A 85 0.45 13.84 -13.12
N ARG A 86 1.57 13.18 -12.90
CA ARG A 86 2.17 13.00 -11.57
C ARG A 86 3.37 13.91 -11.38
N LYS A 87 3.42 14.58 -10.23
CA LYS A 87 4.53 15.44 -9.82
C LYS A 87 5.45 14.70 -8.85
N GLU A 88 6.75 14.85 -9.04
CA GLU A 88 7.69 14.68 -7.94
C GLU A 88 7.40 15.76 -6.90
N HIS A 89 7.37 15.39 -5.63
CA HIS A 89 7.04 16.36 -4.60
C HIS A 89 7.74 16.10 -3.27
N SER A 90 7.85 17.17 -2.49
CA SER A 90 8.25 17.17 -1.09
C SER A 90 7.03 17.35 -0.19
N ASN A 91 7.12 18.23 0.82
CA ASN A 91 5.99 18.49 1.69
C ASN A 91 4.83 19.19 0.97
N VAL A 92 3.61 18.80 1.33
CA VAL A 92 2.38 19.30 0.72
C VAL A 92 1.33 19.57 1.78
N ASN A 93 0.64 20.69 1.62
CA ASN A 93 -0.62 20.95 2.33
C ASN A 93 -1.78 20.47 1.45
N TYR A 94 -2.39 19.36 1.84
CA TYR A 94 -3.54 18.81 1.12
C TYR A 94 -4.83 19.48 1.57
N THR A 95 -5.61 19.98 0.62
CA THR A 95 -6.93 20.57 0.89
C THR A 95 -7.89 19.51 1.40
N GLY A 96 -8.59 19.82 2.50
CA GLY A 96 -9.65 18.95 3.03
C GLY A 96 -9.18 17.70 3.76
N VAL A 97 -7.89 17.60 4.06
CA VAL A 97 -7.34 16.48 4.84
C VAL A 97 -7.22 16.88 6.31
N ASP A 98 -7.97 16.20 7.17
CA ASP A 98 -7.88 16.36 8.62
C ASP A 98 -6.81 15.41 9.19
N SER A 99 -5.73 15.99 9.70
CA SER A 99 -4.63 15.21 10.27
C SER A 99 -5.05 14.35 11.47
N ASN A 100 -6.08 14.77 12.22
CA ASN A 100 -6.55 14.03 13.40
C ASN A 100 -7.13 12.65 13.05
N VAL A 101 -7.60 12.45 11.84
CA VAL A 101 -8.09 11.14 11.35
C VAL A 101 -6.97 10.11 11.32
N TYR A 102 -5.72 10.55 11.27
CA TYR A 102 -4.54 9.70 11.05
C TYR A 102 -3.65 9.55 12.28
N LEU A 103 -4.25 9.57 13.47
CA LEU A 103 -3.57 9.38 14.77
C LEU A 103 -3.95 8.08 15.47
N SER A 104 -5.13 7.53 15.18
CA SER A 104 -5.66 6.36 15.88
C SER A 104 -5.19 5.04 15.27
N SER A 105 -5.29 3.98 16.08
CA SER A 105 -5.02 2.61 15.64
C SER A 105 -5.99 2.18 14.54
N THR A 106 -5.48 1.36 13.62
CA THR A 106 -6.31 0.51 12.76
C THR A 106 -6.01 -0.96 13.09
N SER A 107 -6.73 -1.90 12.50
CA SER A 107 -6.64 -3.31 12.88
C SER A 107 -5.21 -3.89 12.81
N MET A 108 -4.40 -3.43 11.84
CA MET A 108 -3.02 -3.91 11.64
C MET A 108 -1.95 -2.85 11.90
N ILE A 109 -2.35 -1.66 12.30
CA ILE A 109 -1.46 -0.55 12.66
C ILE A 109 -1.80 -0.13 14.10
N PRO A 110 -1.40 -0.91 15.11
CA PRO A 110 -1.63 -0.55 16.50
C PRO A 110 -0.79 0.66 16.91
N VAL A 111 -1.31 1.44 17.82
CA VAL A 111 -0.67 2.63 18.42
C VAL A 111 -0.46 2.37 19.89
N GLY A 112 0.72 2.73 20.41
CA GLY A 112 1.08 2.46 21.81
C GLY A 112 1.55 1.01 22.03
N GLY A 113 1.31 0.44 23.19
CA GLY A 113 1.77 -0.89 23.55
C GLY A 113 3.28 -1.04 23.40
N VAL A 114 3.75 -2.08 22.71
CA VAL A 114 5.17 -2.31 22.46
C VAL A 114 5.86 -1.13 21.76
N PHE A 115 5.12 -0.35 20.96
CA PHE A 115 5.69 0.81 20.28
C PHE A 115 6.05 1.95 21.24
N ASN A 116 5.38 2.08 22.38
CA ASN A 116 5.80 3.01 23.45
C ASN A 116 7.19 2.66 23.99
N GLU A 117 7.46 1.38 24.17
CA GLU A 117 8.76 0.90 24.65
C GLU A 117 9.83 1.17 23.58
N ILE A 118 9.55 0.85 22.33
CA ILE A 118 10.48 1.05 21.23
C ILE A 118 10.87 2.52 21.08
N VAL A 119 9.92 3.43 21.08
CA VAL A 119 10.22 4.87 20.95
C VAL A 119 11.01 5.40 22.10
N LYS A 120 10.74 4.91 23.33
CA LYS A 120 11.46 5.31 24.53
C LYS A 120 12.89 4.77 24.53
N GLU A 121 13.07 3.48 24.30
CA GLU A 121 14.38 2.82 24.33
C GLU A 121 15.32 3.34 23.25
N ASN A 122 14.79 3.77 22.11
CA ASN A 122 15.57 4.27 20.98
C ASN A 122 15.58 5.80 20.87
N ASN A 123 15.05 6.50 21.88
CA ASN A 123 14.99 7.96 21.91
C ASN A 123 14.35 8.58 20.66
N LEU A 124 13.33 7.94 20.11
CA LEU A 124 12.60 8.45 18.97
C LEU A 124 11.70 9.62 19.38
N SER A 125 11.56 10.60 18.50
CA SER A 125 10.80 11.82 18.78
C SER A 125 10.07 12.29 17.52
N LYS A 126 8.88 12.85 17.69
CA LYS A 126 8.15 13.48 16.58
C LYS A 126 8.86 14.74 16.05
N ASN A 127 9.79 15.29 16.80
CA ASN A 127 10.61 16.43 16.36
C ASN A 127 11.83 15.99 15.53
N ASP A 128 12.06 14.69 15.44
CA ASP A 128 13.09 14.07 14.61
C ASP A 128 12.52 12.85 13.88
N MET A 129 11.68 13.10 12.90
CA MET A 129 11.08 12.02 12.11
C MET A 129 12.09 11.32 11.21
N ASN A 130 13.24 11.93 10.93
CA ASN A 130 14.35 11.25 10.28
C ASN A 130 14.86 10.07 11.13
N GLY A 131 14.93 10.25 12.43
CA GLY A 131 15.30 9.18 13.36
C GLY A 131 14.32 8.00 13.31
N VAL A 132 13.01 8.27 13.20
CA VAL A 132 11.98 7.23 13.03
C VAL A 132 12.14 6.51 11.68
N TYR A 133 12.34 7.27 10.61
CA TYR A 133 12.60 6.75 9.27
C TYR A 133 13.82 5.83 9.24
N GLU A 134 14.95 6.29 9.79
CA GLU A 134 16.19 5.52 9.86
C GLU A 134 16.05 4.27 10.73
N TYR A 135 15.31 4.35 11.83
CA TYR A 135 15.04 3.20 12.69
C TYR A 135 14.36 2.07 11.92
N VAL A 136 13.32 2.39 11.15
CA VAL A 136 12.62 1.39 10.32
C VAL A 136 13.52 0.91 9.18
N LEU A 137 14.19 1.81 8.49
CA LEU A 137 15.08 1.48 7.37
C LEU A 137 16.21 0.52 7.80
N ASN A 138 16.84 0.79 8.93
CA ASN A 138 17.94 -0.03 9.45
C ASN A 138 17.47 -1.32 10.13
N GLY A 139 16.25 -1.31 10.65
CA GLY A 139 15.67 -2.46 11.36
C GLY A 139 14.97 -3.48 10.48
N MET A 140 14.79 -3.20 9.19
CA MET A 140 14.09 -4.09 8.27
C MET A 140 14.92 -4.40 7.03
N HIS A 141 14.63 -5.56 6.44
CA HIS A 141 15.17 -5.99 5.14
C HIS A 141 14.03 -6.19 4.15
N TYR A 142 14.20 -5.64 2.94
CA TYR A 142 13.20 -5.81 1.90
C TYR A 142 13.25 -7.23 1.34
N GLY A 143 12.14 -7.91 1.39
CA GLY A 143 12.01 -9.26 0.86
C GLY A 143 10.98 -10.07 1.62
N LYS A 144 10.88 -11.32 1.24
CA LYS A 144 9.97 -12.30 1.80
C LYS A 144 10.78 -13.38 2.52
N PRO A 145 10.49 -13.71 3.78
CA PRO A 145 11.15 -14.82 4.45
C PRO A 145 10.91 -16.13 3.68
N LYS A 146 11.96 -16.88 3.44
CA LYS A 146 11.90 -18.17 2.76
C LYS A 146 12.63 -19.23 3.57
N SER A 147 12.68 -20.45 3.07
CA SER A 147 13.51 -21.48 3.68
C SER A 147 14.97 -21.05 3.68
N VAL A 148 15.77 -21.68 4.54
CA VAL A 148 17.20 -21.40 4.66
C VAL A 148 17.96 -21.56 3.36
N ASP A 149 17.49 -22.39 2.45
CA ASP A 149 18.11 -22.65 1.16
C ASP A 149 17.76 -21.61 0.09
N ASN A 150 16.89 -20.67 0.41
CA ASN A 150 16.40 -19.72 -0.56
C ASN A 150 16.65 -18.30 -0.07
N ILE A 151 17.77 -17.76 -0.47
CA ILE A 151 18.13 -16.37 -0.27
C ILE A 151 17.19 -15.51 -1.09
N TYR A 152 16.69 -14.46 -0.49
CA TYR A 152 15.76 -13.58 -1.12
C TYR A 152 16.49 -12.35 -1.69
N TYR A 153 16.02 -11.21 -1.74
CA TYR A 153 16.54 -10.08 -2.49
C TYR A 153 18.00 -9.72 -2.28
N LYS A 154 18.34 -9.41 -1.05
CA LYS A 154 19.69 -9.02 -0.69
C LYS A 154 20.39 -10.20 -0.09
N ASP A 155 21.51 -10.51 -0.63
CA ASP A 155 22.36 -11.56 -0.09
C ASP A 155 23.63 -10.91 0.44
N PRO A 156 23.98 -11.16 1.66
CA PRO A 156 23.14 -11.72 2.73
C PRO A 156 22.35 -10.60 3.44
N TRP A 157 21.08 -10.82 3.69
CA TRP A 157 20.32 -9.92 4.57
C TRP A 157 20.34 -10.36 6.04
N LEU A 158 21.19 -11.32 6.33
CA LEU A 158 21.64 -11.65 7.68
C LEU A 158 22.96 -10.92 7.94
N THR A 159 23.17 -10.55 9.20
CA THR A 159 24.49 -10.12 9.63
C THR A 159 25.47 -11.30 9.64
N SER A 160 26.76 -11.04 9.76
CA SER A 160 27.80 -12.06 9.78
C SER A 160 27.63 -13.12 10.86
N ASP A 161 26.94 -12.79 11.93
CA ASP A 161 26.62 -13.68 13.06
C ASP A 161 25.24 -14.36 12.93
N GLY A 162 24.54 -14.15 11.82
CA GLY A 162 23.26 -14.77 11.51
C GLY A 162 22.06 -14.07 12.10
N GLU A 163 22.20 -12.82 12.51
CA GLU A 163 21.10 -12.00 13.04
C GLU A 163 20.41 -11.16 11.95
N TYR A 164 19.17 -10.77 12.23
CA TYR A 164 18.36 -9.94 11.35
C TYR A 164 18.34 -8.50 11.81
N GLY A 165 18.91 -7.61 11.02
CA GLY A 165 18.86 -6.17 11.26
C GLY A 165 19.16 -5.79 12.69
N MET A 166 18.31 -4.98 13.29
CA MET A 166 18.45 -4.58 14.69
C MET A 166 17.91 -5.61 15.69
N LYS A 167 17.27 -6.66 15.21
CA LYS A 167 16.74 -7.73 16.05
C LYS A 167 17.69 -8.89 16.10
N LYS A 168 17.95 -9.33 17.31
CA LYS A 168 18.78 -10.50 17.57
C LYS A 168 17.99 -11.80 17.42
N VAL A 169 17.51 -12.03 16.21
CA VAL A 169 16.72 -13.20 15.84
C VAL A 169 17.42 -13.93 14.70
N SER A 170 17.65 -15.21 14.89
CA SER A 170 18.31 -16.01 13.85
C SER A 170 17.43 -16.15 12.61
N ARG A 171 18.08 -16.41 11.46
CA ARG A 171 17.37 -16.69 10.21
C ARG A 171 16.35 -17.82 10.35
N ASP A 172 16.74 -18.90 11.00
CA ASP A 172 15.87 -20.07 11.19
C ASP A 172 14.64 -19.73 12.03
N GLU A 173 14.81 -18.89 13.05
CA GLU A 173 13.70 -18.41 13.87
C GLU A 173 12.74 -17.54 13.06
N VAL A 174 13.25 -16.60 12.27
CA VAL A 174 12.43 -15.77 11.38
C VAL A 174 11.66 -16.62 10.37
N VAL A 175 12.31 -17.60 9.77
CA VAL A 175 11.67 -18.53 8.81
C VAL A 175 10.59 -19.36 9.53
N SER A 176 10.85 -19.81 10.73
CA SER A 176 9.88 -20.58 11.53
C SER A 176 8.66 -19.76 11.90
N LEU A 177 8.85 -18.52 12.37
CA LEU A 177 7.76 -17.58 12.68
C LEU A 177 6.92 -17.29 11.44
N TYR A 178 7.55 -17.08 10.31
CA TYR A 178 6.83 -16.85 9.06
C TYR A 178 6.01 -18.06 8.62
N LYS A 179 6.57 -19.27 8.70
CA LYS A 179 5.87 -20.52 8.40
C LYS A 179 4.66 -20.73 9.31
N TYR A 180 4.85 -20.49 10.59
CA TYR A 180 3.76 -20.57 11.56
C TYR A 180 2.64 -19.58 11.24
N ALA A 181 2.96 -18.31 11.05
CA ALA A 181 1.99 -17.29 10.70
C ALA A 181 1.22 -17.63 9.41
N LYS A 182 1.92 -18.13 8.40
CA LYS A 182 1.30 -18.55 7.14
C LYS A 182 0.39 -19.77 7.32
N SER A 183 0.76 -20.73 8.14
CA SER A 183 -0.04 -21.94 8.39
C SER A 183 -1.35 -21.64 9.12
N THR A 184 -1.37 -20.64 9.98
CA THR A 184 -2.58 -20.20 10.70
C THR A 184 -3.51 -19.36 9.85
N LYS A 185 -3.12 -18.99 8.62
CA LYS A 185 -3.84 -18.07 7.73
C LYS A 185 -4.22 -16.75 8.40
N GLY A 186 -3.46 -16.37 9.44
CA GLY A 186 -3.70 -15.15 10.19
C GLY A 186 -3.19 -13.92 9.45
N ASN A 187 -3.52 -12.74 9.98
CA ASN A 187 -3.07 -11.46 9.46
C ASN A 187 -1.62 -11.14 9.81
N TYR A 188 -0.98 -11.96 10.63
CA TYR A 188 0.43 -11.86 11.03
C TYR A 188 1.31 -12.55 9.98
N THR A 189 1.46 -11.92 8.82
CA THR A 189 2.22 -12.48 7.71
C THR A 189 2.71 -11.38 6.76
N PHE A 190 3.71 -11.73 5.95
CA PHE A 190 4.29 -10.88 4.92
C PHE A 190 3.22 -10.27 4.02
N GLY A 191 3.35 -8.97 3.76
CA GLY A 191 2.55 -8.28 2.75
C GLY A 191 1.16 -7.84 3.20
N ASN A 192 0.80 -8.08 4.46
CA ASN A 192 -0.47 -7.61 5.01
C ASN A 192 -0.39 -6.19 5.60
N GLY A 193 0.80 -5.63 5.70
CA GLY A 193 0.99 -4.35 6.36
C GLY A 193 0.60 -4.42 7.85
N ASN A 194 1.06 -5.46 8.52
CA ASN A 194 0.87 -5.65 9.96
C ASN A 194 2.12 -5.15 10.70
N SER A 195 1.97 -4.09 11.49
CA SER A 195 3.09 -3.48 12.20
C SER A 195 3.74 -4.41 13.21
N MET A 196 2.98 -5.31 13.84
CA MET A 196 3.54 -6.30 14.75
C MET A 196 4.40 -7.32 14.01
N TYR A 197 3.92 -7.79 12.85
CA TYR A 197 4.72 -8.66 11.98
C TYR A 197 6.03 -7.98 11.57
N ALA A 198 5.96 -6.76 11.07
CA ALA A 198 7.13 -5.99 10.67
C ALA A 198 8.11 -5.80 11.83
N CYS A 199 7.58 -5.42 12.99
CA CYS A 199 8.37 -5.26 14.21
C CYS A 199 9.06 -6.55 14.64
N ASP A 200 8.35 -7.68 14.61
CA ASP A 200 8.89 -8.95 15.13
C ASP A 200 9.80 -9.67 14.13
N ILE A 201 9.45 -9.66 12.86
CA ILE A 201 10.15 -10.42 11.84
C ILE A 201 11.27 -9.60 11.18
N GLY A 202 11.05 -8.31 10.95
CA GLY A 202 12.04 -7.42 10.34
C GLY A 202 12.32 -7.68 8.85
N VAL A 203 11.47 -8.45 8.18
CA VAL A 203 11.56 -8.73 6.75
C VAL A 203 10.20 -8.57 6.12
N GLY A 204 10.08 -7.68 5.14
CA GLY A 204 8.78 -7.39 4.55
C GLY A 204 8.86 -6.63 3.23
N ASN A 205 7.69 -6.28 2.72
CA ASN A 205 7.57 -5.41 1.56
C ASN A 205 7.17 -3.98 1.96
N CYS A 206 6.84 -3.16 0.99
CA CYS A 206 6.45 -1.76 1.23
C CYS A 206 5.29 -1.61 2.22
N THR A 207 4.33 -2.54 2.24
CA THR A 207 3.22 -2.49 3.20
C THR A 207 3.70 -2.63 4.63
N ASP A 208 4.62 -3.54 4.87
CA ASP A 208 5.16 -3.86 6.20
C ASP A 208 6.06 -2.72 6.71
N TYR A 209 6.94 -2.19 5.86
CA TYR A 209 7.78 -1.03 6.18
C TYR A 209 6.95 0.18 6.62
N HIS A 210 5.97 0.53 5.82
CA HIS A 210 5.22 1.78 6.05
C HIS A 210 4.18 1.64 7.16
N SER A 211 3.62 0.45 7.37
CA SER A 211 2.77 0.20 8.54
C SER A 211 3.54 0.32 9.84
N TYR A 212 4.77 -0.21 9.89
CA TYR A 212 5.66 -0.06 11.04
C TYR A 212 5.99 1.41 11.32
N PHE A 213 6.39 2.13 10.27
CA PHE A 213 6.64 3.58 10.37
C PHE A 213 5.41 4.33 10.92
N ILE A 214 4.22 4.00 10.44
CA ILE A 214 2.99 4.67 10.86
C ILE A 214 2.65 4.37 12.32
N SER A 215 2.82 3.12 12.78
CA SER A 215 2.62 2.78 14.20
C SER A 215 3.54 3.58 15.11
N LEU A 216 4.81 3.69 14.78
CA LEU A 216 5.78 4.50 15.52
C LEU A 216 5.43 5.99 15.49
N SER A 217 5.11 6.51 14.32
CA SER A 217 4.75 7.92 14.15
C SER A 217 3.52 8.30 14.97
N ARG A 218 2.46 7.53 14.88
CA ARG A 218 1.22 7.76 15.65
C ARG A 218 1.41 7.58 17.14
N THR A 219 2.28 6.68 17.55
CA THR A 219 2.67 6.50 18.96
C THR A 219 3.36 7.75 19.51
N LEU A 220 4.11 8.46 18.66
CA LEU A 220 4.71 9.75 18.97
C LEU A 220 3.74 10.95 18.81
N SER A 221 2.48 10.70 18.55
CA SER A 221 1.46 11.73 18.25
C SER A 221 1.75 12.52 16.96
N ALA A 222 2.49 11.94 16.04
CA ALA A 222 2.66 12.47 14.70
C ALA A 222 1.63 11.78 13.76
N PRO A 223 0.67 12.56 13.20
CA PRO A 223 -0.25 11.99 12.22
C PRO A 223 0.51 11.40 11.05
N ALA A 224 0.10 10.23 10.59
CA ALA A 224 0.74 9.55 9.47
C ALA A 224 -0.27 8.78 8.65
N ARG A 225 -0.10 8.78 7.31
CA ARG A 225 -1.02 8.14 6.36
C ARG A 225 -0.32 7.04 5.59
N PHE A 226 -1.11 6.06 5.21
CA PHE A 226 -0.71 4.98 4.31
C PHE A 226 -1.22 5.26 2.91
N HIS A 227 -0.33 5.29 1.92
CA HIS A 227 -0.66 5.49 0.52
C HIS A 227 -0.42 4.21 -0.27
N MET A 228 -1.33 3.90 -1.17
CA MET A 228 -1.24 2.71 -2.01
C MET A 228 -1.59 3.02 -3.45
N GLY A 229 -0.78 2.51 -4.37
CA GLY A 229 -0.96 2.74 -5.79
C GLY A 229 -0.09 1.81 -6.62
N PHE A 230 0.39 2.32 -7.75
CA PHE A 230 1.22 1.54 -8.67
C PHE A 230 2.51 2.28 -9.00
N PRO A 231 3.64 1.56 -9.04
CA PRO A 231 4.88 2.10 -9.59
C PRO A 231 4.80 2.03 -11.11
N ILE A 232 5.25 3.09 -11.77
CA ILE A 232 5.27 3.13 -13.24
C ILE A 232 6.70 2.88 -13.71
N PRO A 233 6.95 1.77 -14.43
CA PRO A 233 8.28 1.45 -14.92
C PRO A 233 8.85 2.53 -15.83
N LYS A 234 10.16 2.50 -16.02
CA LYS A 234 10.84 3.29 -17.04
C LYS A 234 10.45 2.76 -18.43
N GLY A 235 10.40 3.64 -19.40
CA GLY A 235 10.03 3.31 -20.78
C GLY A 235 8.73 3.97 -21.21
N GLU A 236 8.43 3.85 -22.49
CA GLU A 236 7.30 4.54 -23.10
C GLU A 236 5.96 3.86 -22.80
N GLU A 237 5.94 2.55 -22.75
CA GLU A 237 4.74 1.76 -22.46
C GLU A 237 5.11 0.38 -21.91
N GLY A 238 4.18 -0.26 -21.25
CA GLY A 238 4.38 -1.61 -20.75
C GLY A 238 3.37 -2.04 -19.71
N LYS A 239 3.62 -3.21 -19.15
CA LYS A 239 2.84 -3.77 -18.05
C LYS A 239 3.36 -3.28 -16.70
N VAL A 240 2.44 -3.10 -15.77
CA VAL A 240 2.74 -2.87 -14.37
C VAL A 240 2.49 -4.17 -13.60
N LYS A 241 3.54 -4.71 -12.97
CA LYS A 241 3.49 -6.07 -12.41
C LYS A 241 2.80 -6.15 -11.05
N GLY A 242 2.79 -5.07 -10.29
CA GLY A 242 2.23 -5.07 -8.95
C GLY A 242 2.11 -3.66 -8.37
N TYR A 243 1.60 -3.60 -7.16
CA TYR A 243 1.37 -2.35 -6.44
C TYR A 243 2.62 -1.83 -5.76
N HIS A 244 2.55 -0.57 -5.34
CA HIS A 244 3.52 0.07 -4.45
C HIS A 244 2.81 0.86 -3.36
N CYS A 245 3.43 0.95 -2.20
CA CYS A 245 2.94 1.76 -1.09
C CYS A 245 4.05 2.64 -0.54
N TRP A 246 3.63 3.73 0.07
CA TRP A 246 4.48 4.67 0.78
C TRP A 246 3.68 5.30 1.92
N ALA A 247 4.31 6.20 2.64
CA ALA A 247 3.66 6.90 3.72
C ALA A 247 3.94 8.39 3.67
N ASP A 248 3.22 9.14 4.46
CA ASP A 248 3.58 10.51 4.82
C ASP A 248 3.27 10.76 6.29
N TYR A 249 3.89 11.80 6.86
CA TYR A 249 3.64 12.26 8.21
C TYR A 249 3.40 13.76 8.21
N PHE A 250 2.60 14.22 9.14
CA PHE A 250 2.18 15.62 9.25
C PHE A 250 3.01 16.38 10.27
N VAL A 251 3.46 17.57 9.87
CA VAL A 251 4.07 18.56 10.76
C VAL A 251 3.19 19.81 10.73
N GLU A 252 2.71 20.21 11.90
CA GLU A 252 1.84 21.38 12.03
C GLU A 252 2.53 22.64 11.51
N GLY A 253 1.81 23.39 10.68
CA GLY A 253 2.34 24.59 10.02
C GLY A 253 3.20 24.33 8.78
N GLU A 254 3.57 23.09 8.50
CA GLU A 254 4.41 22.72 7.36
C GLU A 254 3.72 21.81 6.35
N GLY A 255 2.79 20.96 6.80
CA GLY A 255 2.07 20.01 5.97
C GLY A 255 2.58 18.57 6.08
N TRP A 256 2.34 17.79 5.04
CA TRP A 256 2.66 16.37 4.97
C TRP A 256 3.97 16.11 4.24
N TYR A 257 4.87 15.40 4.87
CA TYR A 257 6.15 14.98 4.31
C TYR A 257 6.09 13.51 3.88
N PRO A 258 6.34 13.21 2.61
CA PRO A 258 6.32 11.81 2.16
C PRO A 258 7.60 11.08 2.54
N VAL A 259 7.47 9.76 2.73
CA VAL A 259 8.59 8.85 2.91
C VAL A 259 8.37 7.59 2.06
N ASP A 260 9.45 7.05 1.52
CA ASP A 260 9.43 5.78 0.80
C ASP A 260 10.58 4.89 1.27
N ILE A 261 10.38 4.24 2.39
CA ILE A 261 11.41 3.52 3.13
C ILE A 261 11.86 2.27 2.38
N SER A 262 10.92 1.55 1.76
CA SER A 262 11.26 0.34 1.00
C SER A 262 12.08 0.64 -0.25
N GLU A 263 11.83 1.77 -0.91
CA GLU A 263 12.68 2.21 -2.04
C GLU A 263 14.07 2.63 -1.56
N ALA A 264 14.15 3.29 -0.42
CA ALA A 264 15.44 3.63 0.21
C ALA A 264 16.27 2.37 0.54
N ASP A 265 15.62 1.31 1.00
CA ASP A 265 16.29 0.04 1.28
C ASP A 265 16.81 -0.64 0.01
N LYS A 266 16.06 -0.56 -1.09
CA LYS A 266 16.50 -1.08 -2.40
C LYS A 266 17.60 -0.24 -3.06
N ALA A 267 17.62 1.06 -2.79
CA ALA A 267 18.56 2.03 -3.37
C ALA A 267 19.17 2.88 -2.25
N PRO A 268 20.14 2.35 -1.47
CA PRO A 268 20.70 3.05 -0.32
C PRO A 268 21.29 4.44 -0.63
N GLU A 269 21.76 4.64 -1.85
CA GLU A 269 22.26 5.94 -2.33
C GLU A 269 21.17 7.01 -2.42
N LYS A 270 19.88 6.61 -2.39
CA LYS A 270 18.72 7.50 -2.40
C LYS A 270 18.02 7.60 -1.05
N ALA A 271 18.61 7.08 0.01
CA ALA A 271 18.00 7.10 1.34
C ALA A 271 17.63 8.52 1.80
N ASP A 272 18.51 9.48 1.58
CA ASP A 272 18.25 10.88 1.93
C ASP A 272 17.10 11.47 1.09
N TYR A 273 17.02 11.10 -0.17
CA TYR A 273 15.95 11.54 -1.06
C TYR A 273 14.57 11.06 -0.58
N PHE A 274 14.45 9.78 -0.26
CA PHE A 274 13.16 9.17 0.10
C PHE A 274 12.69 9.50 1.53
N PHE A 275 13.47 10.26 2.26
CA PHE A 275 12.99 10.96 3.45
C PHE A 275 12.58 12.39 3.06
N GLY A 276 11.28 12.61 2.85
CA GLY A 276 10.72 13.91 2.51
C GLY A 276 10.42 14.13 1.04
N ASN A 277 10.73 13.16 0.15
CA ASN A 277 10.42 13.26 -1.27
C ASN A 277 9.92 11.91 -1.82
N VAL A 278 9.05 11.99 -2.82
CA VAL A 278 8.68 10.83 -3.65
C VAL A 278 8.70 11.21 -5.12
N CYS A 279 9.08 10.23 -5.94
CA CYS A 279 9.26 10.43 -7.37
C CYS A 279 7.93 10.50 -8.13
N LYS A 280 8.01 10.95 -9.38
CA LYS A 280 6.90 11.05 -10.31
C LYS A 280 6.45 9.73 -10.95
N ASP A 281 7.22 8.66 -10.75
CA ASP A 281 7.00 7.37 -11.40
C ASP A 281 6.03 6.50 -10.61
N ARG A 282 4.85 7.05 -10.32
CA ARG A 282 3.79 6.37 -9.57
C ARG A 282 2.44 7.00 -9.79
N VAL A 283 1.40 6.28 -9.46
CA VAL A 283 0.03 6.80 -9.33
C VAL A 283 -0.55 6.33 -8.00
N GLU A 284 -1.21 7.24 -7.27
CA GLU A 284 -1.92 6.92 -6.03
C GLU A 284 -3.37 6.51 -6.35
N MET A 285 -3.82 5.41 -5.76
CA MET A 285 -5.17 4.91 -5.91
C MET A 285 -5.98 5.04 -4.62
N MET A 286 -5.36 4.81 -3.44
CA MET A 286 -6.01 4.76 -2.14
C MET A 286 -5.16 5.38 -1.04
N VAL A 287 -5.82 5.98 -0.07
CA VAL A 287 -5.21 6.49 1.17
C VAL A 287 -5.93 5.87 2.36
N GLY A 288 -5.18 5.41 3.34
CA GLY A 288 -5.70 4.86 4.59
C GLY A 288 -5.70 3.34 4.64
N ARG A 289 -6.29 2.84 5.71
CA ARG A 289 -6.40 1.41 6.03
C ARG A 289 -7.74 1.15 6.70
N ASP A 290 -8.20 -0.10 6.66
CA ASP A 290 -9.50 -0.50 7.22
C ASP A 290 -10.67 0.21 6.52
N PHE A 291 -10.87 -0.10 5.27
CA PHE A 291 -11.94 0.50 4.46
C PHE A 291 -13.26 -0.21 4.68
N LYS A 292 -14.35 0.57 4.77
CA LYS A 292 -15.72 0.05 4.64
C LYS A 292 -16.21 0.28 3.22
N LEU A 293 -16.59 -0.81 2.56
CA LEU A 293 -17.09 -0.79 1.18
C LEU A 293 -18.55 -1.22 1.13
N LYS A 294 -19.34 -0.53 0.33
CA LYS A 294 -20.75 -0.86 0.10
C LYS A 294 -20.91 -2.30 -0.37
N GLY A 295 -21.80 -3.04 0.26
CA GLY A 295 -22.07 -4.43 -0.11
C GLY A 295 -21.07 -5.46 0.37
N TYR A 296 -19.94 -5.06 0.94
CA TYR A 296 -18.88 -5.97 1.40
C TYR A 296 -19.12 -6.53 2.82
N GLY A 297 -20.29 -6.38 3.37
CA GLY A 297 -20.63 -6.80 4.72
C GLY A 297 -20.10 -5.82 5.80
N ASP A 298 -19.98 -6.30 7.04
CA ASP A 298 -19.55 -5.48 8.17
C ASP A 298 -18.04 -5.53 8.42
N GLN A 299 -17.30 -6.27 7.61
CA GLN A 299 -15.86 -6.41 7.75
C GLN A 299 -15.12 -5.26 7.09
N TYR A 300 -14.00 -4.85 7.70
CA TYR A 300 -13.08 -3.89 7.11
C TYR A 300 -12.18 -4.55 6.09
N VAL A 301 -11.93 -3.85 4.98
CA VAL A 301 -10.90 -4.22 4.02
C VAL A 301 -9.60 -3.58 4.47
N ASN A 302 -8.60 -4.39 4.77
CA ASN A 302 -7.30 -3.94 5.27
C ASN A 302 -6.53 -3.11 4.23
N LEU A 303 -6.35 -3.68 3.03
CA LEU A 303 -5.66 -3.10 1.88
C LEU A 303 -6.59 -3.18 0.68
N PHE A 304 -6.69 -2.09 -0.09
CA PHE A 304 -7.55 -2.07 -1.25
C PHE A 304 -6.81 -1.48 -2.46
N ILE A 305 -6.24 -2.34 -3.27
CA ILE A 305 -5.56 -1.98 -4.52
C ILE A 305 -5.93 -2.95 -5.65
N TYR A 306 -5.94 -4.24 -5.39
CA TYR A 306 -6.40 -5.26 -6.31
C TYR A 306 -7.92 -5.41 -6.26
N PRO A 307 -8.55 -5.97 -7.30
CA PRO A 307 -9.99 -6.19 -7.27
C PRO A 307 -10.41 -7.09 -6.12
N LEU A 308 -11.56 -6.78 -5.54
CA LEU A 308 -12.26 -7.67 -4.62
C LEU A 308 -13.48 -8.19 -5.34
N MET A 309 -13.75 -9.50 -5.26
CA MET A 309 -14.88 -10.11 -5.93
C MET A 309 -15.61 -11.09 -5.01
N GLU A 310 -16.92 -11.08 -5.09
CA GLU A 310 -17.80 -12.07 -4.47
C GLU A 310 -18.74 -12.64 -5.50
N VAL A 311 -18.98 -13.95 -5.41
CA VAL A 311 -19.98 -14.68 -6.18
C VAL A 311 -20.96 -15.31 -5.20
N SER A 312 -22.25 -14.96 -5.28
CA SER A 312 -23.26 -15.37 -4.30
C SER A 312 -22.81 -15.09 -2.85
N ASP A 313 -22.30 -13.89 -2.60
CA ASP A 313 -21.84 -13.41 -1.30
C ASP A 313 -20.62 -14.18 -0.72
N VAL A 314 -19.92 -14.93 -1.54
CA VAL A 314 -18.71 -15.67 -1.17
C VAL A 314 -17.52 -15.11 -1.94
N LYS A 315 -16.42 -14.83 -1.22
CA LYS A 315 -15.16 -14.35 -1.84
C LYS A 315 -14.73 -15.29 -2.96
N SER A 316 -14.38 -14.71 -4.11
CA SER A 316 -13.92 -15.43 -5.29
C SER A 316 -12.67 -14.78 -5.87
N ASP A 317 -11.75 -15.61 -6.32
CA ASP A 317 -10.56 -15.21 -7.06
C ASP A 317 -10.65 -15.57 -8.55
N ALA A 318 -11.85 -15.86 -9.05
CA ALA A 318 -12.11 -16.26 -10.44
C ALA A 318 -12.07 -15.05 -11.40
N PHE A 319 -10.98 -14.33 -11.38
CA PHE A 319 -10.68 -13.21 -12.27
C PHE A 319 -9.19 -13.11 -12.57
N VAL A 320 -8.87 -12.45 -13.67
CA VAL A 320 -7.49 -12.08 -14.04
C VAL A 320 -7.40 -10.57 -14.07
N LYS A 321 -6.52 -10.01 -13.25
CA LYS A 321 -6.20 -8.58 -13.26
C LYS A 321 -4.98 -8.30 -14.11
N SER A 322 -4.99 -7.17 -14.78
CA SER A 322 -3.81 -6.66 -15.50
C SER A 322 -3.77 -5.13 -15.45
N PHE A 323 -2.56 -4.60 -15.43
CA PHE A 323 -2.30 -3.17 -15.36
C PHE A 323 -1.29 -2.81 -16.43
N SER A 324 -1.53 -1.71 -17.13
CA SER A 324 -0.63 -1.22 -18.16
C SER A 324 -0.55 0.30 -18.18
N TYR A 325 0.53 0.81 -18.72
CA TYR A 325 0.74 2.25 -18.88
C TYR A 325 1.30 2.56 -20.26
N LYS A 326 1.08 3.79 -20.66
CA LYS A 326 1.68 4.39 -21.86
C LYS A 326 1.91 5.87 -21.63
N ASN A 327 3.13 6.36 -21.85
CA ASN A 327 3.41 7.78 -21.78
C ASN A 327 2.63 8.56 -22.82
N ILE A 328 2.23 9.79 -22.46
CA ILE A 328 1.49 10.73 -23.31
C ILE A 328 2.12 12.12 -23.29
#